data_6c423682ad53ba6926ed08e5923135b0
#
_entry.id   6c423682ad53ba6926ed08e5923135b0
#
_cell.length_a   1.000
_cell.length_b   1.000
_cell.length_c   1.000
_cell.angle_alpha   90.00
_cell.angle_beta   90.00
_cell.angle_gamma   90.00
#
_symmetry.space_group_name_H-M   'P 1'
#
loop_
_entity.id
_entity.type
_entity.pdbx_description
1 polymer ?
#
loop_
_entity_poly.entity_id
_entity_poly.type
_entity_poly.pdbx_seq_one_letter_code
_entity_poly.pdbx_strand_id
1 'polypeptide(L)'
;MNMKDPEILESFYNARNLQKRTRRGYKDAVRIYTNFTGYTLQELLTEAETEEENGVRWKNRKLKKRLLDFRTYLQNNYAVGTAKIHFQRIKAIYTHYEIEIHHLPPISNVNVSQNIVSFKDIPTVDVIKKALQITTPVMKAVILFMSSSGCARRETLNLTIQDFIDATKDYHNSNNIYEVLNTLKDRNDVVPSFNLLRQKTNKQYFTFCSPEATTAMRAAGPPQRRQKHAAEPAGRV
;
A
#
# COMPACT_ATOMS: atom_id res chain seq x y z
N MET A 1 -2.62 -18.15 -30.40
CA MET A 1 -3.84 -17.35 -30.09
C MET A 1 -3.35 -15.97 -29.66
N ASN A 2 -3.53 -14.95 -30.50
CA ASN A 2 -3.03 -13.60 -30.18
C ASN A 2 -3.93 -12.97 -29.08
N MET A 3 -3.45 -12.99 -27.84
CA MET A 3 -4.10 -12.28 -26.75
C MET A 3 -3.69 -10.80 -26.75
N LYS A 4 -4.63 -9.91 -26.43
CA LYS A 4 -4.29 -8.49 -26.22
C LYS A 4 -3.58 -8.30 -24.89
N ASP A 5 -2.71 -7.31 -24.74
CA ASP A 5 -1.96 -7.03 -23.49
C ASP A 5 -2.82 -7.08 -22.20
N PRO A 6 -4.07 -6.56 -22.16
CA PRO A 6 -4.92 -6.70 -21.00
C PRO A 6 -5.27 -8.13 -20.63
N GLU A 7 -5.49 -9.01 -21.62
CA GLU A 7 -5.82 -10.42 -21.40
C GLU A 7 -4.63 -11.20 -20.87
N ILE A 8 -3.44 -10.92 -21.38
CA ILE A 8 -2.16 -11.48 -20.90
C ILE A 8 -1.97 -11.13 -19.42
N LEU A 9 -2.17 -9.85 -19.07
CA LEU A 9 -2.02 -9.40 -17.69
C LEU A 9 -3.09 -9.99 -16.76
N GLU A 10 -4.34 -10.12 -17.19
CA GLU A 10 -5.38 -10.75 -16.38
C GLU A 10 -5.09 -12.23 -16.13
N SER A 11 -4.64 -12.97 -17.16
CA SER A 11 -4.19 -14.37 -16.99
C SER A 11 -3.06 -14.46 -15.97
N PHE A 12 -2.03 -13.63 -16.10
CA PHE A 12 -0.92 -13.53 -15.16
C PHE A 12 -1.37 -13.21 -13.74
N TYR A 13 -2.31 -12.26 -13.56
CA TYR A 13 -2.80 -11.87 -12.25
C TYR A 13 -3.58 -12.98 -11.57
N ASN A 14 -4.41 -13.69 -12.32
CA ASN A 14 -5.24 -14.76 -11.81
C ASN A 14 -4.41 -15.99 -11.44
N ALA A 15 -3.48 -16.38 -12.30
CA ALA A 15 -2.56 -17.49 -12.04
C ALA A 15 -1.73 -17.29 -10.76
N ARG A 16 -1.38 -16.04 -10.43
CA ARG A 16 -0.60 -15.70 -9.24
C ARG A 16 -1.45 -15.20 -8.07
N ASN A 17 -2.76 -15.21 -8.17
CA ASN A 17 -3.70 -14.71 -7.15
C ASN A 17 -3.32 -13.31 -6.62
N LEU A 18 -3.01 -12.38 -7.52
CA LEU A 18 -2.50 -11.07 -7.14
C LEU A 18 -3.62 -10.13 -6.65
N GLN A 19 -3.38 -9.46 -5.54
CA GLN A 19 -4.28 -8.44 -5.00
C GLN A 19 -4.32 -7.19 -5.90
N LYS A 20 -5.45 -6.45 -5.90
CA LYS A 20 -5.70 -5.25 -6.74
C LYS A 20 -4.54 -4.24 -6.74
N ARG A 21 -3.95 -3.96 -5.57
CA ARG A 21 -2.81 -3.03 -5.48
C ARG A 21 -1.56 -3.54 -6.19
N THR A 22 -1.29 -4.83 -6.10
CA THR A 22 -0.16 -5.48 -6.78
C THR A 22 -0.38 -5.49 -8.29
N ARG A 23 -1.61 -5.82 -8.76
CA ARG A 23 -2.00 -5.75 -10.18
C ARG A 23 -1.74 -4.37 -10.78
N ARG A 24 -2.15 -3.29 -10.07
CA ARG A 24 -1.86 -1.92 -10.51
C ARG A 24 -0.37 -1.67 -10.72
N GLY A 25 0.47 -2.13 -9.80
CA GLY A 25 1.91 -1.98 -9.92
C GLY A 25 2.52 -2.74 -11.11
N TYR A 26 2.01 -3.93 -11.45
CA TYR A 26 2.41 -4.64 -12.67
C TYR A 26 1.95 -3.90 -13.91
N LYS A 27 0.70 -3.43 -13.96
CA LYS A 27 0.18 -2.60 -15.05
C LYS A 27 1.05 -1.37 -15.31
N ASP A 28 1.46 -0.67 -14.25
CA ASP A 28 2.36 0.48 -14.37
C ASP A 28 3.74 0.08 -14.93
N ALA A 29 4.31 -1.04 -14.46
CA ALA A 29 5.59 -1.53 -14.95
C ALA A 29 5.53 -1.91 -16.45
N VAL A 30 4.48 -2.59 -16.88
CA VAL A 30 4.27 -2.97 -18.29
C VAL A 30 4.10 -1.72 -19.15
N ARG A 31 3.28 -0.75 -18.74
CA ARG A 31 3.10 0.51 -19.45
C ARG A 31 4.44 1.25 -19.66
N ILE A 32 5.28 1.30 -18.64
CA ILE A 32 6.62 1.93 -18.74
C ILE A 32 7.48 1.15 -19.72
N TYR A 33 7.46 -0.18 -19.67
CA TYR A 33 8.27 -1.05 -20.50
C TYR A 33 7.84 -1.03 -21.96
N THR A 34 6.56 -1.10 -22.26
CA THR A 34 6.00 -1.03 -23.62
C THR A 34 6.23 0.35 -24.24
N ASN A 35 6.08 1.43 -23.46
CA ASN A 35 6.42 2.78 -23.93
C ASN A 35 7.93 2.94 -24.23
N PHE A 36 8.79 2.33 -23.43
CA PHE A 36 10.24 2.36 -23.65
C PHE A 36 10.66 1.57 -24.88
N THR A 37 10.05 0.41 -25.11
CA THR A 37 10.43 -0.49 -26.22
C THR A 37 9.74 -0.15 -27.53
N GLY A 38 8.57 0.47 -27.48
CA GLY A 38 7.71 0.71 -28.64
C GLY A 38 6.93 -0.52 -29.10
N TYR A 39 6.99 -1.63 -28.35
CA TYR A 39 6.30 -2.89 -28.65
C TYR A 39 5.22 -3.19 -27.62
N THR A 40 4.20 -3.94 -28.02
CA THR A 40 3.20 -4.50 -27.10
C THR A 40 3.79 -5.62 -26.25
N LEU A 41 3.16 -5.93 -25.13
CA LEU A 41 3.61 -7.04 -24.27
C LEU A 41 3.56 -8.37 -25.03
N GLN A 42 2.53 -8.57 -25.85
CA GLN A 42 2.38 -9.76 -26.70
C GLN A 42 3.58 -9.93 -27.64
N GLU A 43 3.95 -8.89 -28.39
CA GLU A 43 5.08 -8.93 -29.32
C GLU A 43 6.40 -9.25 -28.61
N LEU A 44 6.59 -8.65 -27.42
CA LEU A 44 7.78 -8.85 -26.60
C LEU A 44 7.91 -10.28 -26.08
N LEU A 45 6.80 -10.89 -25.68
CA LEU A 45 6.76 -12.28 -25.21
C LEU A 45 6.97 -13.25 -26.39
N THR A 46 6.23 -13.05 -27.49
CA THR A 46 6.36 -13.91 -28.69
C THR A 46 7.76 -13.86 -29.30
N GLU A 47 8.40 -12.66 -29.36
CA GLU A 47 9.79 -12.54 -29.82
C GLU A 47 10.74 -13.33 -28.93
N ALA A 48 10.58 -13.23 -27.59
CA ALA A 48 11.46 -13.92 -26.66
C ALA A 48 11.28 -15.45 -26.71
N GLU A 49 10.04 -15.93 -26.82
CA GLU A 49 9.70 -17.33 -27.00
C GLU A 49 10.29 -17.89 -28.30
N THR A 50 10.10 -17.20 -29.42
CA THR A 50 10.66 -17.58 -30.73
C THR A 50 12.19 -17.67 -30.73
N GLU A 51 12.87 -16.73 -30.05
CA GLU A 51 14.34 -16.79 -29.89
C GLU A 51 14.78 -18.01 -29.09
N GLU A 52 13.98 -18.42 -28.10
CA GLU A 52 14.25 -19.59 -27.25
C GLU A 52 14.04 -20.88 -28.00
N GLU A 53 12.91 -21.03 -28.68
CA GLU A 53 12.59 -22.19 -29.53
C GLU A 53 13.63 -22.41 -30.64
N ASN A 54 14.15 -21.31 -31.23
CA ASN A 54 15.21 -21.35 -32.22
C ASN A 54 16.59 -21.60 -31.63
N GLY A 55 16.72 -21.88 -30.32
CA GLY A 55 17.96 -22.19 -29.66
C GLY A 55 18.96 -21.02 -29.61
N VAL A 56 18.50 -19.76 -29.73
CA VAL A 56 19.38 -18.59 -29.66
C VAL A 56 19.97 -18.49 -28.25
N ARG A 57 21.32 -18.55 -28.19
CA ARG A 57 22.03 -18.45 -26.92
C ARG A 57 21.73 -17.14 -26.20
N TRP A 58 21.52 -17.18 -24.89
CA TRP A 58 21.19 -16.00 -24.06
C TRP A 58 21.98 -14.75 -24.38
N LYS A 59 23.31 -14.88 -24.60
CA LYS A 59 24.19 -13.74 -24.90
C LYS A 59 23.78 -12.98 -26.18
N ASN A 60 23.11 -13.65 -27.10
CA ASN A 60 22.72 -13.12 -28.41
C ASN A 60 21.21 -12.74 -28.47
N ARG A 61 20.43 -13.06 -27.45
CA ARG A 61 18.98 -12.76 -27.44
C ARG A 61 18.75 -11.26 -27.35
N LYS A 62 17.82 -10.76 -28.15
CA LYS A 62 17.33 -9.36 -28.11
C LYS A 62 16.76 -9.02 -26.73
N LEU A 63 16.08 -10.00 -26.10
CA LEU A 63 15.56 -9.85 -24.74
C LEU A 63 16.66 -9.41 -23.77
N LYS A 64 17.85 -10.03 -23.81
CA LYS A 64 18.96 -9.64 -22.92
C LYS A 64 19.35 -8.18 -23.10
N LYS A 65 19.57 -7.75 -24.35
CA LYS A 65 19.93 -6.37 -24.66
C LYS A 65 18.83 -5.41 -24.17
N ARG A 66 17.58 -5.70 -24.50
CA ARG A 66 16.42 -4.89 -24.13
C ARG A 66 16.27 -4.74 -22.60
N LEU A 67 16.48 -5.80 -21.84
CA LEU A 67 16.44 -5.75 -20.39
C LEU A 67 17.59 -4.92 -19.80
N LEU A 68 18.79 -4.98 -20.38
CA LEU A 68 19.92 -4.15 -19.98
C LEU A 68 19.68 -2.67 -20.29
N ASP A 69 19.17 -2.37 -21.48
CA ASP A 69 18.82 -0.99 -21.89
C ASP A 69 17.70 -0.44 -21.02
N PHE A 70 16.66 -1.24 -20.74
CA PHE A 70 15.56 -0.86 -19.85
C PHE A 70 16.03 -0.65 -18.40
N ARG A 71 16.95 -1.47 -17.91
CA ARG A 71 17.59 -1.27 -16.61
C ARG A 71 18.26 0.10 -16.52
N THR A 72 19.03 0.47 -17.54
CA THR A 72 19.71 1.77 -17.63
C THR A 72 18.70 2.91 -17.70
N TYR A 73 17.66 2.76 -18.50
CA TYR A 73 16.55 3.72 -18.57
C TYR A 73 15.91 3.94 -17.20
N LEU A 74 15.60 2.86 -16.47
CA LEU A 74 14.99 2.96 -15.14
C LEU A 74 15.91 3.64 -14.13
N GLN A 75 17.23 3.37 -14.18
CA GLN A 75 18.19 4.01 -13.29
C GLN A 75 18.29 5.52 -13.50
N ASN A 76 18.15 5.97 -14.75
CA ASN A 76 18.27 7.39 -15.09
C ASN A 76 16.98 8.18 -14.82
N ASN A 77 15.81 7.51 -14.81
CA ASN A 77 14.51 8.19 -14.77
C ASN A 77 13.71 7.98 -13.46
N TYR A 78 14.14 7.04 -12.61
CA TYR A 78 13.39 6.69 -11.41
C TYR A 78 14.29 6.56 -10.18
N ALA A 79 13.70 6.83 -9.00
CA ALA A 79 14.36 6.52 -7.74
C ALA A 79 14.71 5.03 -7.67
N VAL A 80 15.88 4.70 -7.10
CA VAL A 80 16.45 3.35 -7.09
C VAL A 80 15.48 2.27 -6.62
N GLY A 81 14.71 2.51 -5.55
CA GLY A 81 13.70 1.58 -5.06
C GLY A 81 12.58 1.32 -6.08
N THR A 82 12.11 2.37 -6.76
CA THR A 82 11.09 2.29 -7.81
C THR A 82 11.63 1.56 -9.04
N ALA A 83 12.84 1.90 -9.47
CA ALA A 83 13.53 1.25 -10.59
C ALA A 83 13.67 -0.27 -10.34
N LYS A 84 14.16 -0.66 -9.16
CA LYS A 84 14.26 -2.07 -8.75
C LYS A 84 12.92 -2.81 -8.85
N ILE A 85 11.86 -2.21 -8.34
CA ILE A 85 10.52 -2.83 -8.34
C ILE A 85 9.99 -2.99 -9.77
N HIS A 86 10.10 -1.96 -10.63
CA HIS A 86 9.65 -2.07 -12.02
C HIS A 86 10.45 -3.12 -12.78
N PHE A 87 11.76 -3.14 -12.64
CA PHE A 87 12.62 -4.13 -13.30
C PHE A 87 12.29 -5.57 -12.87
N GLN A 88 12.11 -5.80 -11.56
CA GLN A 88 11.72 -7.12 -11.05
C GLN A 88 10.35 -7.58 -11.55
N ARG A 89 9.39 -6.65 -11.68
CA ARG A 89 8.06 -6.97 -12.20
C ARG A 89 8.11 -7.43 -13.65
N ILE A 90 8.89 -6.75 -14.50
CA ILE A 90 9.05 -7.17 -15.89
C ILE A 90 9.71 -8.54 -15.97
N LYS A 91 10.77 -8.79 -15.23
CA LYS A 91 11.38 -10.11 -15.17
C LYS A 91 10.41 -11.18 -14.71
N ALA A 92 9.59 -10.90 -13.69
CA ALA A 92 8.61 -11.84 -13.18
C ALA A 92 7.51 -12.21 -14.21
N ILE A 93 7.19 -11.32 -15.15
CA ILE A 93 6.28 -11.62 -16.25
C ILE A 93 6.94 -12.60 -17.23
N TYR A 94 8.14 -12.33 -17.69
CA TYR A 94 8.87 -13.25 -18.57
C TYR A 94 9.03 -14.64 -17.95
N THR A 95 9.48 -14.69 -16.70
CA THR A 95 9.61 -15.96 -15.96
C THR A 95 8.28 -16.70 -15.80
N HIS A 96 7.15 -15.98 -15.66
CA HIS A 96 5.84 -16.60 -15.58
C HIS A 96 5.44 -17.30 -16.88
N TYR A 97 5.82 -16.74 -18.01
CA TYR A 97 5.62 -17.34 -19.33
C TYR A 97 6.79 -18.27 -19.73
N GLU A 98 7.50 -18.80 -18.73
CA GLU A 98 8.57 -19.79 -18.87
C GLU A 98 9.77 -19.35 -19.72
N ILE A 99 9.85 -18.04 -20.05
CA ILE A 99 10.99 -17.47 -20.78
C ILE A 99 12.19 -17.36 -19.84
N GLU A 100 13.27 -18.03 -20.22
CA GLU A 100 14.49 -18.12 -19.41
C GLU A 100 15.25 -16.79 -19.39
N ILE A 101 15.52 -16.27 -18.20
CA ILE A 101 16.34 -15.10 -17.96
C ILE A 101 17.54 -15.49 -17.08
N HIS A 102 18.72 -15.49 -17.67
CA HIS A 102 19.95 -15.67 -16.92
C HIS A 102 20.30 -14.43 -16.08
N HIS A 103 21.39 -14.55 -15.33
CA HIS A 103 21.84 -13.47 -14.45
C HIS A 103 22.01 -12.14 -15.21
N LEU A 104 21.41 -11.11 -14.67
CA LEU A 104 21.55 -9.72 -15.10
C LEU A 104 22.13 -8.87 -13.97
N PRO A 105 22.99 -7.87 -14.30
CA PRO A 105 23.53 -6.98 -13.29
C PRO A 105 22.41 -6.31 -12.48
N PRO A 106 22.53 -6.22 -11.15
CA PRO A 106 21.51 -5.56 -10.33
C PRO A 106 21.48 -4.06 -10.63
N ILE A 107 20.35 -3.43 -10.34
CA ILE A 107 20.27 -1.97 -10.28
C ILE A 107 21.08 -1.52 -9.08
N SER A 108 22.20 -0.82 -9.33
CA SER A 108 23.11 -0.35 -8.29
C SER A 108 22.60 0.94 -7.62
N ASN A 109 23.06 1.16 -6.40
CA ASN A 109 22.77 2.38 -5.64
C ASN A 109 23.87 3.45 -5.79
N VAL A 110 24.81 3.27 -6.74
CA VAL A 110 26.11 3.95 -6.74
C VAL A 110 26.04 5.47 -6.90
N ASN A 111 24.93 6.03 -7.41
CA ASN A 111 24.83 7.47 -7.70
C ASN A 111 23.66 8.19 -7.01
N VAL A 112 23.03 7.57 -6.03
CA VAL A 112 21.94 8.23 -5.32
C VAL A 112 22.34 8.33 -3.86
N SER A 113 22.48 9.55 -3.37
CA SER A 113 22.41 9.80 -1.92
C SER A 113 21.09 9.15 -1.46
N GLN A 114 21.21 7.95 -0.88
CA GLN A 114 20.04 7.30 -0.32
C GLN A 114 19.52 8.25 0.75
N ASN A 115 18.28 8.70 0.59
CA ASN A 115 17.51 9.21 1.72
C ASN A 115 17.31 8.00 2.66
N ILE A 116 18.38 7.63 3.35
CA ILE A 116 18.30 6.68 4.44
C ILE A 116 17.47 7.39 5.49
N VAL A 117 16.25 6.89 5.72
CA VAL A 117 15.43 7.38 6.82
C VAL A 117 16.27 7.28 8.08
N SER A 118 16.71 8.42 8.55
CA SER A 118 17.54 8.59 9.74
C SER A 118 16.63 8.76 10.95
N PHE A 119 17.18 8.54 12.14
CA PHE A 119 16.46 8.87 13.37
C PHE A 119 15.99 10.34 13.40
N LYS A 120 16.72 11.24 12.73
CA LYS A 120 16.35 12.67 12.60
C LYS A 120 15.07 12.90 11.77
N ASP A 121 14.67 11.95 10.94
CA ASP A 121 13.45 12.03 10.12
C ASP A 121 12.20 11.56 10.87
N ILE A 122 12.38 10.98 12.07
CA ILE A 122 11.28 10.58 12.94
C ILE A 122 10.76 11.84 13.64
N PRO A 123 9.44 12.12 13.57
CA PRO A 123 8.86 13.26 14.26
C PRO A 123 9.17 13.23 15.76
N THR A 124 9.73 14.31 16.27
CA THR A 124 9.93 14.48 17.71
C THR A 124 8.60 14.74 18.43
N VAL A 125 8.58 14.59 19.75
CA VAL A 125 7.40 14.88 20.58
C VAL A 125 6.91 16.33 20.34
N ASP A 126 7.83 17.28 20.18
CA ASP A 126 7.47 18.69 19.93
C ASP A 126 6.81 18.89 18.57
N VAL A 127 7.27 18.18 17.53
CA VAL A 127 6.62 18.19 16.20
C VAL A 127 5.21 17.62 16.29
N ILE A 128 5.04 16.52 17.01
CA ILE A 128 3.71 15.92 17.23
C ILE A 128 2.81 16.90 17.99
N LYS A 129 3.27 17.51 19.08
CA LYS A 129 2.51 18.52 19.84
C LYS A 129 2.06 19.68 18.96
N LYS A 130 2.95 20.25 18.14
CA LYS A 130 2.60 21.32 17.19
C LYS A 130 1.54 20.88 16.19
N ALA A 131 1.67 19.67 15.62
CA ALA A 131 0.66 19.12 14.71
C ALA A 131 -0.71 18.97 15.37
N LEU A 132 -0.75 18.56 16.64
CA LEU A 132 -2.00 18.42 17.40
C LEU A 132 -2.71 19.76 17.64
N GLN A 133 -1.97 20.89 17.68
CA GLN A 133 -2.59 22.21 17.89
C GLN A 133 -3.39 22.71 16.69
N ILE A 134 -2.96 22.36 15.48
CA ILE A 134 -3.50 22.90 14.23
C ILE A 134 -4.43 21.94 13.49
N THR A 135 -4.69 20.76 14.03
CA THR A 135 -5.45 19.72 13.33
C THR A 135 -6.85 19.49 13.92
N THR A 136 -7.72 18.83 13.15
CA THR A 136 -9.09 18.51 13.58
C THR A 136 -9.11 17.44 14.69
N PRO A 137 -10.18 17.35 15.50
CA PRO A 137 -10.30 16.33 16.55
C PRO A 137 -10.09 14.89 16.04
N VAL A 138 -10.66 14.56 14.88
CA VAL A 138 -10.47 13.24 14.25
C VAL A 138 -9.00 12.98 13.90
N MET A 139 -8.32 13.97 13.34
CA MET A 139 -6.92 13.83 12.98
C MET A 139 -6.02 13.79 14.23
N LYS A 140 -6.38 14.47 15.32
CA LYS A 140 -5.71 14.32 16.63
C LYS A 140 -5.74 12.86 17.10
N ALA A 141 -6.93 12.24 17.05
CA ALA A 141 -7.10 10.84 17.42
C ALA A 141 -6.23 9.92 16.53
N VAL A 142 -6.21 10.14 15.22
CA VAL A 142 -5.39 9.37 14.27
C VAL A 142 -3.89 9.50 14.59
N ILE A 143 -3.39 10.72 14.77
CA ILE A 143 -1.97 10.98 15.06
C ILE A 143 -1.57 10.30 16.38
N LEU A 144 -2.32 10.53 17.46
CA LEU A 144 -2.02 9.97 18.78
C LEU A 144 -2.13 8.45 18.79
N PHE A 145 -3.15 7.90 18.13
CA PHE A 145 -3.30 6.46 18.02
C PHE A 145 -2.13 5.82 17.26
N MET A 146 -1.77 6.33 16.07
CA MET A 146 -0.67 5.78 15.28
C MET A 146 0.68 5.88 16.00
N SER A 147 0.94 7.02 16.67
CA SER A 147 2.22 7.23 17.35
C SER A 147 2.39 6.39 18.62
N SER A 148 1.30 6.04 19.31
CA SER A 148 1.36 5.25 20.53
C SER A 148 1.16 3.75 20.31
N SER A 149 0.36 3.35 19.31
CA SER A 149 0.05 1.92 19.05
C SER A 149 0.99 1.26 18.05
N GLY A 150 1.72 2.03 17.25
CA GLY A 150 2.51 1.50 16.12
C GLY A 150 1.67 0.93 14.96
N CYS A 151 0.35 1.15 14.96
CA CYS A 151 -0.52 0.70 13.88
C CYS A 151 -0.21 1.40 12.57
N ALA A 152 -0.22 0.65 11.47
CA ALA A 152 -0.09 1.24 10.15
C ALA A 152 -1.37 2.03 9.77
N ARG A 153 -1.21 3.00 8.86
CA ARG A 153 -2.31 3.88 8.44
C ARG A 153 -3.59 3.11 8.06
N ARG A 154 -3.48 1.97 7.41
CA ARG A 154 -4.65 1.22 6.93
C ARG A 154 -5.42 0.59 8.10
N GLU A 155 -4.73 0.02 9.05
CA GLU A 155 -5.32 -0.53 10.26
C GLU A 155 -6.01 0.56 11.07
N THR A 156 -5.35 1.70 11.27
CA THR A 156 -5.92 2.85 12.00
C THR A 156 -7.18 3.40 11.34
N LEU A 157 -7.18 3.57 10.01
CA LEU A 157 -8.33 4.12 9.28
C LEU A 157 -9.49 3.13 9.12
N ASN A 158 -9.26 1.85 9.38
CA ASN A 158 -10.30 0.82 9.36
C ASN A 158 -10.86 0.50 10.75
N LEU A 159 -10.38 1.17 11.80
CA LEU A 159 -10.96 1.00 13.13
C LEU A 159 -12.45 1.32 13.11
N THR A 160 -13.22 0.44 13.72
CA THR A 160 -14.66 0.56 13.87
C THR A 160 -15.02 0.99 15.31
N ILE A 161 -16.26 1.43 15.47
CA ILE A 161 -16.82 1.68 16.82
C ILE A 161 -16.76 0.41 17.66
N GLN A 162 -17.02 -0.76 17.05
CA GLN A 162 -16.98 -2.03 17.76
C GLN A 162 -15.58 -2.36 18.27
N ASP A 163 -14.53 -2.09 17.46
CA ASP A 163 -13.14 -2.28 17.90
C ASP A 163 -12.82 -1.44 19.13
N PHE A 164 -13.35 -0.21 19.22
CA PHE A 164 -13.17 0.64 20.40
C PHE A 164 -13.93 0.12 21.62
N ILE A 165 -15.18 -0.30 21.46
CA ILE A 165 -15.98 -0.90 22.53
C ILE A 165 -15.27 -2.15 23.08
N ASP A 166 -14.83 -3.03 22.17
CA ASP A 166 -14.15 -4.27 22.55
C ASP A 166 -12.80 -4.02 23.22
N ALA A 167 -12.05 -3.03 22.73
CA ALA A 167 -10.75 -2.66 23.28
C ALA A 167 -10.83 -2.01 24.68
N THR A 168 -11.98 -1.48 25.06
CA THR A 168 -12.20 -0.81 26.35
C THR A 168 -13.04 -1.63 27.33
N LYS A 169 -13.33 -2.90 27.04
CA LYS A 169 -14.21 -3.78 27.83
C LYS A 169 -13.78 -3.92 29.28
N ASP A 170 -12.51 -3.81 29.63
CA ASP A 170 -12.01 -3.86 30.99
C ASP A 170 -12.51 -2.69 31.86
N TYR A 171 -13.07 -1.66 31.25
CA TYR A 171 -13.49 -0.42 31.89
C TYR A 171 -15.02 -0.22 31.93
N HIS A 172 -15.80 -1.08 31.24
CA HIS A 172 -17.27 -1.00 31.13
C HIS A 172 -17.88 -2.35 30.73
N ASN A 173 -19.21 -2.49 30.92
CA ASN A 173 -19.97 -3.69 30.56
C ASN A 173 -20.98 -3.43 29.40
N SER A 174 -20.96 -2.25 28.78
CA SER A 174 -21.92 -1.89 27.75
C SER A 174 -21.42 -2.20 26.34
N ASN A 175 -22.34 -2.52 25.44
CA ASN A 175 -22.11 -2.60 23.99
C ASN A 175 -22.66 -1.37 23.26
N ASN A 176 -23.19 -0.37 23.97
CA ASN A 176 -23.65 0.88 23.40
C ASN A 176 -22.56 1.94 23.50
N ILE A 177 -22.14 2.47 22.36
CA ILE A 177 -21.04 3.45 22.31
C ILE A 177 -21.31 4.69 23.16
N TYR A 178 -22.54 5.17 23.24
CA TYR A 178 -22.87 6.37 24.02
C TYR A 178 -22.73 6.12 25.52
N GLU A 179 -23.11 4.94 26.00
CA GLU A 179 -22.94 4.52 27.40
C GLU A 179 -21.44 4.33 27.70
N VAL A 180 -20.69 3.70 26.80
CA VAL A 180 -19.23 3.53 26.91
C VAL A 180 -18.55 4.89 27.01
N LEU A 181 -18.86 5.83 26.11
CA LEU A 181 -18.29 7.17 26.15
C LEU A 181 -18.64 7.91 27.45
N ASN A 182 -19.88 7.75 27.97
CA ASN A 182 -20.27 8.34 29.23
C ASN A 182 -19.53 7.73 30.43
N THR A 183 -19.39 6.40 30.47
CA THR A 183 -18.64 5.69 31.52
C THR A 183 -17.17 6.09 31.56
N LEU A 184 -16.57 6.32 30.38
CA LEU A 184 -15.16 6.68 30.24
C LEU A 184 -14.91 8.19 30.36
N LYS A 185 -15.95 9.03 30.46
CA LYS A 185 -15.87 10.49 30.32
C LYS A 185 -14.82 11.15 31.21
N ASP A 186 -14.77 10.78 32.47
CA ASP A 186 -13.91 11.39 33.48
C ASP A 186 -12.62 10.58 33.76
N ARG A 187 -12.38 9.53 32.97
CA ARG A 187 -11.20 8.67 33.10
C ARG A 187 -10.08 9.11 32.17
N ASN A 188 -8.91 9.39 32.73
CA ASN A 188 -7.70 9.77 31.97
C ASN A 188 -6.62 8.69 32.02
N ASP A 189 -6.94 7.51 32.54
CA ASP A 189 -6.05 6.37 32.76
C ASP A 189 -6.34 5.19 31.81
N VAL A 190 -7.29 5.33 30.90
CA VAL A 190 -7.76 4.24 30.04
C VAL A 190 -6.73 3.89 28.98
N VAL A 191 -6.22 2.66 29.01
CA VAL A 191 -5.31 2.06 28.04
C VAL A 191 -6.04 0.93 27.31
N PRO A 192 -6.65 1.18 26.16
CA PRO A 192 -7.40 0.15 25.42
C PRO A 192 -6.49 -0.94 24.87
N SER A 193 -6.99 -2.17 24.85
CA SER A 193 -6.34 -3.34 24.29
C SER A 193 -7.00 -3.73 22.97
N PHE A 194 -6.39 -3.39 21.84
CA PHE A 194 -6.92 -3.69 20.51
C PHE A 194 -6.43 -5.04 20.00
N ASN A 195 -7.36 -5.88 19.54
CA ASN A 195 -7.06 -7.10 18.81
C ASN A 195 -7.36 -6.85 17.32
N LEU A 196 -6.32 -6.67 16.51
CA LEU A 196 -6.44 -6.22 15.14
C LEU A 196 -5.88 -7.23 14.14
N LEU A 197 -6.42 -7.21 12.93
CA LEU A 197 -5.93 -8.00 11.81
C LEU A 197 -5.02 -7.16 10.91
N ARG A 198 -3.76 -7.56 10.78
CA ARG A 198 -2.83 -6.92 9.86
C ARG A 198 -3.21 -7.19 8.42
N GLN A 199 -3.78 -6.20 7.76
CA GLN A 199 -4.34 -6.30 6.41
C GLN A 199 -3.36 -6.82 5.34
N LYS A 200 -2.06 -6.58 5.52
CA LYS A 200 -1.03 -7.01 4.56
C LYS A 200 -0.70 -8.49 4.65
N THR A 201 -0.73 -9.06 5.85
CA THR A 201 -0.24 -10.43 6.13
C THR A 201 -1.32 -11.35 6.63
N ASN A 202 -2.53 -10.84 6.86
CA ASN A 202 -3.66 -11.54 7.46
C ASN A 202 -3.33 -12.19 8.81
N LYS A 203 -2.44 -11.54 9.60
CA LYS A 203 -2.05 -11.99 10.94
C LYS A 203 -2.75 -11.15 12.00
N GLN A 204 -3.32 -11.81 12.99
CA GLN A 204 -3.81 -11.14 14.19
C GLN A 204 -2.65 -10.66 15.06
N TYR A 205 -2.83 -9.51 15.70
CA TYR A 205 -1.89 -8.96 16.68
C TYR A 205 -2.62 -8.10 17.70
N PHE A 206 -2.04 -8.01 18.87
CA PHE A 206 -2.51 -7.12 19.93
C PHE A 206 -1.69 -5.84 19.95
N THR A 207 -2.35 -4.74 20.27
CA THR A 207 -1.69 -3.45 20.47
C THR A 207 -2.47 -2.63 21.48
N PHE A 208 -1.80 -1.63 22.02
CA PHE A 208 -2.37 -0.71 23.02
C PHE A 208 -2.19 0.72 22.48
N CYS A 209 -3.00 1.65 22.92
CA CYS A 209 -2.72 3.07 22.71
C CYS A 209 -2.66 3.82 24.05
N SER A 210 -2.06 5.00 24.01
CA SER A 210 -1.91 5.81 25.20
C SER A 210 -3.24 6.38 25.70
N PRO A 211 -3.34 6.76 26.99
CA PRO A 211 -4.53 7.42 27.54
C PRO A 211 -4.89 8.71 26.77
N GLU A 212 -3.89 9.47 26.29
CA GLU A 212 -4.11 10.67 25.49
C GLU A 212 -4.76 10.35 24.15
N ALA A 213 -4.34 9.23 23.51
CA ALA A 213 -4.97 8.74 22.27
C ALA A 213 -6.43 8.35 22.54
N THR A 214 -6.70 7.65 23.63
CA THR A 214 -8.06 7.29 24.06
C THR A 214 -8.93 8.52 24.29
N THR A 215 -8.42 9.51 24.97
CA THR A 215 -9.11 10.79 25.19
C THR A 215 -9.42 11.50 23.88
N ALA A 216 -8.47 11.52 22.95
CA ALA A 216 -8.69 12.11 21.64
C ALA A 216 -9.71 11.33 20.79
N MET A 217 -9.72 9.98 20.87
CA MET A 217 -10.72 9.16 20.19
C MET A 217 -12.12 9.44 20.72
N ARG A 218 -12.30 9.57 22.06
CA ARG A 218 -13.56 9.96 22.67
C ARG A 218 -14.03 11.35 22.20
N ALA A 219 -13.12 12.33 22.18
CA ALA A 219 -13.41 13.70 21.74
C ALA A 219 -13.77 13.79 20.26
N ALA A 220 -13.25 12.89 19.43
CA ALA A 220 -13.61 12.81 18.03
C ALA A 220 -15.07 12.36 17.83
N GLY A 221 -15.64 11.64 18.78
CA GLY A 221 -17.02 11.14 18.78
C GLY A 221 -17.28 10.07 17.71
N PRO A 222 -18.45 9.45 17.71
CA PRO A 222 -18.88 8.56 16.65
C PRO A 222 -19.04 9.38 15.34
N PRO A 223 -18.74 8.78 14.17
CA PRO A 223 -18.89 9.48 12.89
C PRO A 223 -20.34 9.94 12.72
N GLN A 224 -20.53 11.26 12.63
CA GLN A 224 -21.83 11.80 12.28
C GLN A 224 -22.22 11.26 10.91
N ARG A 225 -23.35 10.57 10.80
CA ARG A 225 -23.93 10.19 9.52
C ARG A 225 -24.08 11.48 8.71
N ARG A 226 -23.32 11.63 7.62
CA ARG A 226 -23.61 12.65 6.63
C ARG A 226 -25.06 12.41 6.21
N GLN A 227 -25.97 13.30 6.62
CA GLN A 227 -27.29 13.38 6.03
C GLN A 227 -27.06 13.63 4.54
N LYS A 228 -27.33 12.63 3.72
CA LYS A 228 -27.48 12.85 2.29
C LYS A 228 -28.63 13.83 2.20
N HIS A 229 -28.37 15.07 1.79
CA HIS A 229 -29.42 15.98 1.37
C HIS A 229 -30.23 15.23 0.32
N ALA A 230 -31.44 14.85 0.69
CA ALA A 230 -32.42 14.40 -0.26
C ALA A 230 -32.62 15.59 -1.21
N ALA A 231 -32.25 15.44 -2.47
CA ALA A 231 -32.57 16.37 -3.51
C ALA A 231 -34.12 16.42 -3.58
N GLU A 232 -34.70 17.56 -3.27
CA GLU A 232 -36.10 17.80 -3.52
C GLU A 232 -36.38 17.57 -5.00
N PRO A 233 -37.47 16.86 -5.35
CA PRO A 233 -37.86 16.72 -6.75
C PRO A 233 -38.30 18.11 -7.24
N ALA A 234 -37.59 18.62 -8.27
CA ALA A 234 -37.98 19.83 -8.97
C ALA A 234 -39.42 19.66 -9.48
N GLY A 235 -40.33 20.44 -8.91
CA GLY A 235 -41.71 20.52 -9.36
C GLY A 235 -41.75 20.92 -10.81
N ARG A 236 -42.44 20.12 -11.64
CA ARG A 236 -42.87 20.52 -12.97
C ARG A 236 -44.04 21.51 -12.81
N VAL A 237 -43.89 22.68 -13.38
CA VAL A 237 -45.00 23.55 -13.84
C VAL A 237 -44.90 23.58 -15.35
#